data_7b02a0829c00b0a4f6a125d72499d40d
#
_entry.id   7b02a0829c00b0a4f6a125d72499d40d
#
_cell.length_a   1.000
_cell.length_b   1.000
_cell.length_c   1.000
_cell.angle_alpha   90.00
_cell.angle_beta   90.00
_cell.angle_gamma   90.00
#
_symmetry.space_group_name_H-M   'P 1'
#
loop_
_entity.id
_entity.type
_entity.pdbx_description
1 polymer ?
#
loop_
_entity_poly.entity_id
_entity_poly.type
_entity_poly.pdbx_seq_one_letter_code
_entity_poly.pdbx_strand_id
1 'polypeptide(L)'
;MWRKKERRKPAITRKKKLPDWERPVWFDGTSINEALFCEEFLREHRILFANRAFFTPDGRLTDELPLRGEIYEKLKCYAVNNIPRKINNILEVLKLEAQVGDFPPQADRIHLANGTLFLDGRFTEGRPQIVRNRLPVAYRPDTPEPNRWLRFLDDLLYPEDIPTLQEFIGYCLIPSNKGQRMMVIKGNGGEGKTQIGTTLESIFGTNMKDGSIGKISENRFARADLEHILLCVDDDMKMEALKQTNYIKSIVTAQGKMDLERKGTQSYQGWMFARLLAFSNGDLQALYDRSDGFYRRQLVLATKGKAPGRIDDPDLGEKLKAEAEGIFLWAFAGLQRLVSNGFKFTESFRIQENRESVRRDQNNVFSFLESDGYIRLKADSSISSKDLYAIYRMWCDENSLMPLKARSFSDAIVANAQRYNLEHCNNVTNPAGRRVWGFMGIEAVARPDINSFCGESPCTYVPESWNN
;
A
#
# COMPACT_ATOMS: atom_id res chain seq x y z
N MET A 1 -1.06 59.79 -23.34
CA MET A 1 0.29 59.90 -23.91
C MET A 1 1.24 58.93 -23.21
N TRP A 2 1.30 57.66 -23.67
CA TRP A 2 2.11 56.62 -23.06
C TRP A 2 3.40 56.48 -23.88
N ARG A 3 4.55 56.89 -23.32
CA ARG A 3 5.86 56.67 -23.92
C ARG A 3 6.25 55.19 -23.82
N LYS A 4 6.37 54.50 -24.97
CA LYS A 4 7.01 53.19 -25.09
C LYS A 4 8.47 53.31 -24.68
N LYS A 5 8.84 52.71 -23.52
CA LYS A 5 10.24 52.45 -23.20
C LYS A 5 10.70 51.26 -24.08
N GLU A 6 11.53 51.55 -25.07
CA GLU A 6 12.27 50.52 -25.80
C GLU A 6 13.12 49.70 -24.81
N ARG A 7 12.75 48.43 -24.63
CA ARG A 7 13.64 47.45 -23.97
C ARG A 7 14.79 47.18 -24.94
N ARG A 8 15.98 47.73 -24.65
CA ARG A 8 17.22 47.29 -25.30
C ARG A 8 17.40 45.80 -25.05
N LYS A 9 17.36 44.99 -26.13
CA LYS A 9 17.74 43.58 -26.08
C LYS A 9 19.18 43.51 -25.59
N PRO A 10 19.51 42.65 -24.61
CA PRO A 10 20.89 42.47 -24.21
C PRO A 10 21.69 41.99 -25.45
N ALA A 11 22.83 42.61 -25.66
CA ALA A 11 23.75 42.28 -26.76
C ALA A 11 24.12 40.79 -26.60
N ILE A 12 23.84 39.97 -27.61
CA ILE A 12 24.32 38.61 -27.71
C ILE A 12 25.84 38.70 -27.81
N THR A 13 26.52 38.52 -26.68
CA THR A 13 27.96 38.39 -26.64
C THR A 13 28.33 37.20 -27.49
N ARG A 14 29.01 37.43 -28.65
CA ARG A 14 29.61 36.36 -29.46
C ARG A 14 30.54 35.56 -28.54
N LYS A 15 30.16 34.32 -28.24
CA LYS A 15 31.00 33.41 -27.46
C LYS A 15 32.35 33.28 -28.17
N LYS A 16 33.47 33.48 -27.46
CA LYS A 16 34.81 33.17 -27.94
C LYS A 16 34.83 31.73 -28.42
N LYS A 17 35.22 31.46 -29.67
CA LYS A 17 35.53 30.09 -30.12
C LYS A 17 36.64 29.58 -29.24
N LEU A 18 36.36 28.51 -28.48
CA LEU A 18 37.38 27.80 -27.72
C LEU A 18 38.43 27.26 -28.71
N PRO A 19 39.70 27.33 -28.39
CA PRO A 19 40.77 26.70 -29.17
C PRO A 19 40.49 25.19 -29.27
N ASP A 20 40.94 24.54 -30.36
CA ASP A 20 40.66 23.12 -30.62
C ASP A 20 41.14 22.19 -29.49
N TRP A 21 42.21 22.58 -28.80
CA TRP A 21 42.78 21.83 -27.66
C TRP A 21 42.01 22.01 -26.33
N GLU A 22 41.09 22.97 -26.24
CA GLU A 22 40.19 23.17 -25.10
C GLU A 22 38.80 22.53 -25.32
N ARG A 23 38.56 21.93 -26.49
CA ARG A 23 37.27 21.32 -26.81
C ARG A 23 37.15 19.93 -26.24
N PRO A 24 36.01 19.57 -25.65
CA PRO A 24 35.77 18.22 -25.25
C PRO A 24 35.72 17.30 -26.50
N VAL A 25 36.13 16.04 -26.32
CA VAL A 25 36.25 15.04 -27.41
C VAL A 25 34.88 14.82 -28.11
N TRP A 26 33.78 15.03 -27.43
CA TRP A 26 32.43 14.88 -27.98
C TRP A 26 31.92 16.05 -28.80
N PHE A 27 32.73 17.13 -28.96
CA PHE A 27 32.35 18.32 -29.74
C PHE A 27 33.38 18.65 -30.82
N ASP A 28 32.99 18.48 -32.09
CA ASP A 28 33.87 18.75 -33.24
C ASP A 28 33.93 20.27 -33.65
N GLY A 29 33.27 21.14 -32.92
CA GLY A 29 33.16 22.56 -33.25
C GLY A 29 31.84 22.96 -33.91
N THR A 30 31.06 22.00 -34.39
CA THR A 30 29.77 22.20 -35.06
C THR A 30 28.68 21.25 -34.54
N SER A 31 29.02 20.02 -34.32
CA SER A 31 28.10 18.97 -33.88
C SER A 31 28.54 18.31 -32.57
N ILE A 32 27.62 17.65 -31.94
CA ILE A 32 27.83 16.89 -30.71
C ILE A 32 27.74 15.40 -31.06
N ASN A 33 28.75 14.65 -30.66
CA ASN A 33 28.70 13.19 -30.67
C ASN A 33 28.10 12.73 -29.36
N GLU A 34 26.84 12.27 -29.38
CA GLU A 34 26.06 11.89 -28.20
C GLU A 34 26.68 10.68 -27.47
N ALA A 35 27.27 9.72 -28.19
CA ALA A 35 27.91 8.57 -27.58
C ALA A 35 29.14 8.96 -26.77
N LEU A 36 30.06 9.72 -27.37
CA LEU A 36 31.25 10.22 -26.66
C LEU A 36 30.90 11.14 -25.50
N PHE A 37 29.81 11.94 -25.63
CA PHE A 37 29.30 12.73 -24.53
C PHE A 37 28.85 11.82 -23.36
N CYS A 38 28.08 10.77 -23.66
CA CYS A 38 27.59 9.85 -22.64
C CYS A 38 28.73 9.07 -21.98
N GLU A 39 29.75 8.65 -22.73
CA GLU A 39 30.95 8.00 -22.14
C GLU A 39 31.65 8.91 -21.13
N GLU A 40 31.90 10.18 -21.48
CA GLU A 40 32.52 11.16 -20.59
C GLU A 40 31.63 11.43 -19.38
N PHE A 41 30.32 11.61 -19.62
CA PHE A 41 29.34 11.87 -18.58
C PHE A 41 29.26 10.73 -17.56
N LEU A 42 29.28 9.47 -18.02
CA LEU A 42 29.27 8.28 -17.14
C LEU A 42 30.58 8.07 -16.36
N ARG A 43 31.71 8.59 -16.85
CA ARG A 43 32.98 8.60 -16.06
C ARG A 43 32.91 9.58 -14.89
N GLU A 44 32.25 10.73 -15.08
CA GLU A 44 32.10 11.75 -14.05
C GLU A 44 30.94 11.40 -13.07
N HIS A 45 29.87 10.84 -13.60
CA HIS A 45 28.64 10.54 -12.87
C HIS A 45 28.44 9.03 -12.80
N ARG A 46 28.42 8.50 -11.59
CA ARG A 46 28.06 7.09 -11.37
C ARG A 46 26.55 6.92 -11.53
N ILE A 47 26.10 6.49 -12.70
CA ILE A 47 24.70 6.31 -13.05
C ILE A 47 24.54 4.94 -13.71
N LEU A 48 23.45 4.25 -13.42
CA LEU A 48 22.99 3.10 -14.18
C LEU A 48 21.52 3.26 -14.54
N PHE A 49 21.10 2.61 -15.61
CA PHE A 49 19.72 2.54 -16.03
C PHE A 49 19.23 1.09 -15.98
N ALA A 50 18.20 0.85 -15.19
CA ALA A 50 17.58 -0.46 -15.04
C ALA A 50 16.10 -0.33 -14.74
N ASN A 51 15.29 -1.29 -15.16
CA ASN A 51 13.87 -1.31 -14.84
C ASN A 51 13.18 0.05 -15.08
N ARG A 52 13.51 0.72 -16.20
CA ARG A 52 12.96 2.01 -16.64
C ARG A 52 13.25 3.21 -15.71
N ALA A 53 14.25 3.13 -14.88
CA ALA A 53 14.67 4.20 -14.00
C ALA A 53 16.18 4.37 -13.99
N PHE A 54 16.65 5.60 -13.79
CA PHE A 54 18.05 5.88 -13.48
C PHE A 54 18.28 5.70 -11.98
N PHE A 55 19.45 5.16 -11.66
CA PHE A 55 19.95 4.98 -10.31
C PHE A 55 21.32 5.62 -10.15
N THR A 56 21.51 6.29 -9.03
CA THR A 56 22.75 6.92 -8.59
C THR A 56 23.20 6.33 -7.26
N PRO A 57 24.36 6.69 -6.73
CA PRO A 57 24.73 6.30 -5.37
C PRO A 57 23.72 6.72 -4.28
N ASP A 58 22.91 7.76 -4.53
CA ASP A 58 21.88 8.21 -3.59
C ASP A 58 20.55 7.44 -3.73
N GLY A 59 20.47 6.53 -4.69
CA GLY A 59 19.28 5.71 -4.96
C GLY A 59 18.63 6.03 -6.31
N ARG A 60 17.35 5.69 -6.43
CA ARG A 60 16.58 5.91 -7.66
C ARG A 60 16.32 7.39 -7.89
N LEU A 61 16.56 7.86 -9.11
CA LEU A 61 16.05 9.17 -9.52
C LEU A 61 14.53 9.09 -9.73
N THR A 62 13.81 9.93 -9.01
CA THR A 62 12.33 10.03 -9.11
C THR A 62 11.89 10.81 -10.35
N ASP A 63 12.77 11.70 -10.85
CA ASP A 63 12.56 12.54 -12.03
C ASP A 63 13.86 12.62 -12.83
N GLU A 64 13.75 12.73 -14.14
CA GLU A 64 14.90 12.99 -15.04
C GLU A 64 15.33 14.48 -15.05
N LEU A 65 14.59 15.38 -14.41
CA LEU A 65 14.85 16.82 -14.47
C LEU A 65 16.24 17.22 -13.93
N PRO A 66 16.73 16.67 -12.80
CA PRO A 66 18.09 16.96 -12.35
C PRO A 66 19.15 16.54 -13.37
N LEU A 67 19.01 15.35 -13.94
CA LEU A 67 19.92 14.84 -14.97
C LEU A 67 19.90 15.69 -16.25
N ARG A 68 18.70 16.14 -16.66
CA ARG A 68 18.54 17.10 -17.77
C ARG A 68 19.24 18.42 -17.48
N GLY A 69 19.20 18.88 -16.24
CA GLY A 69 19.89 20.09 -15.79
C GLY A 69 21.41 19.95 -15.90
N GLU A 70 21.98 18.85 -15.45
CA GLU A 70 23.42 18.56 -15.56
C GLU A 70 23.89 18.46 -17.02
N ILE A 71 23.13 17.75 -17.86
CA ILE A 71 23.39 17.68 -19.29
C ILE A 71 23.32 19.09 -19.92
N TYR A 72 22.30 19.89 -19.56
CA TYR A 72 22.19 21.27 -20.06
C TYR A 72 23.40 22.12 -19.66
N GLU A 73 23.84 22.05 -18.40
CA GLU A 73 24.99 22.81 -17.94
C GLU A 73 26.26 22.51 -18.74
N LYS A 74 26.50 21.23 -19.06
CA LYS A 74 27.62 20.83 -19.94
C LYS A 74 27.43 21.30 -21.38
N LEU A 75 26.22 21.26 -21.91
CA LEU A 75 25.95 21.60 -23.31
C LEU A 75 25.88 23.11 -23.61
N LYS A 76 25.45 23.94 -22.66
CA LYS A 76 25.10 25.35 -22.89
C LYS A 76 26.23 26.19 -23.48
N CYS A 77 27.49 25.78 -23.30
CA CYS A 77 28.65 26.45 -23.84
C CYS A 77 28.94 26.09 -25.32
N TYR A 78 28.47 24.95 -25.78
CA TYR A 78 28.77 24.34 -27.08
C TYR A 78 27.56 24.35 -28.01
N ALA A 79 26.36 24.20 -27.51
CA ALA A 79 25.13 24.14 -28.28
C ALA A 79 24.42 25.49 -28.30
N VAL A 80 24.18 26.06 -29.50
CA VAL A 80 23.46 27.35 -29.66
C VAL A 80 21.97 27.12 -29.99
N ASN A 81 21.66 26.06 -30.72
CA ASN A 81 20.30 25.80 -31.21
C ASN A 81 19.82 24.40 -30.85
N ASN A 82 18.47 24.23 -30.72
CA ASN A 82 17.80 22.97 -30.51
C ASN A 82 18.25 22.21 -29.24
N ILE A 83 18.64 22.93 -28.19
CA ILE A 83 19.15 22.36 -26.93
C ILE A 83 18.19 21.33 -26.35
N PRO A 84 16.85 21.55 -26.27
CA PRO A 84 15.91 20.55 -25.74
C PRO A 84 15.95 19.22 -26.51
N ARG A 85 16.05 19.27 -27.85
CA ARG A 85 16.14 18.07 -28.69
C ARG A 85 17.48 17.33 -28.46
N LYS A 86 18.57 18.06 -28.31
CA LYS A 86 19.90 17.48 -28.03
C LYS A 86 19.90 16.79 -26.67
N ILE A 87 19.32 17.41 -25.63
CA ILE A 87 19.18 16.80 -24.32
C ILE A 87 18.37 15.50 -24.40
N ASN A 88 17.28 15.50 -25.16
CA ASN A 88 16.46 14.28 -25.34
C ASN A 88 17.26 13.16 -26.03
N ASN A 89 18.00 13.49 -27.10
CA ASN A 89 18.85 12.53 -27.80
C ASN A 89 19.91 11.94 -26.86
N ILE A 90 20.63 12.79 -26.12
CA ILE A 90 21.63 12.37 -25.14
C ILE A 90 21.00 11.47 -24.06
N LEU A 91 19.83 11.81 -23.54
CA LEU A 91 19.15 10.99 -22.55
C LEU A 91 18.80 9.59 -23.09
N GLU A 92 18.33 9.51 -24.35
CA GLU A 92 18.05 8.20 -24.95
C GLU A 92 19.32 7.37 -25.16
N VAL A 93 20.43 8.00 -25.59
CA VAL A 93 21.72 7.33 -25.69
C VAL A 93 22.23 6.94 -24.30
N LEU A 94 22.10 7.84 -23.30
CA LEU A 94 22.51 7.57 -21.93
C LEU A 94 21.76 6.37 -21.31
N LYS A 95 20.47 6.19 -21.65
CA LYS A 95 19.70 5.01 -21.24
C LYS A 95 20.29 3.71 -21.80
N LEU A 96 20.82 3.74 -23.03
CA LEU A 96 21.46 2.60 -23.66
C LEU A 96 22.83 2.32 -23.07
N GLU A 97 23.68 3.34 -22.93
CA GLU A 97 25.05 3.22 -22.41
C GLU A 97 25.08 2.86 -20.92
N ALA A 98 24.16 3.40 -20.13
CA ALA A 98 24.05 3.11 -18.69
C ALA A 98 23.22 1.85 -18.39
N GLN A 99 22.69 1.17 -19.42
CA GLN A 99 21.81 0.03 -19.23
C GLN A 99 22.54 -1.14 -18.60
N VAL A 100 21.98 -1.64 -17.54
CA VAL A 100 22.36 -2.92 -16.94
C VAL A 100 21.20 -3.91 -17.08
N GLY A 101 21.50 -5.19 -16.96
CA GLY A 101 20.50 -6.26 -16.98
C GLY A 101 19.52 -6.17 -15.82
N ASP A 102 19.17 -7.31 -15.23
CA ASP A 102 18.29 -7.32 -14.07
C ASP A 102 18.99 -6.68 -12.86
N PHE A 103 18.28 -5.81 -12.16
CA PHE A 103 18.75 -5.13 -10.95
C PHE A 103 17.80 -5.48 -9.79
N PRO A 104 17.95 -6.69 -9.20
CA PRO A 104 17.05 -7.20 -8.18
C PRO A 104 17.15 -6.42 -6.88
N PRO A 105 16.06 -6.36 -6.10
CA PRO A 105 16.08 -5.80 -4.75
C PRO A 105 16.90 -6.68 -3.80
N GLN A 106 17.55 -6.05 -2.82
CA GLN A 106 18.37 -6.73 -1.81
C GLN A 106 17.60 -6.71 -0.47
N ALA A 107 17.01 -7.85 -0.11
CA ALA A 107 16.17 -7.94 1.09
C ALA A 107 16.93 -8.41 2.35
N ASP A 108 18.23 -8.68 2.23
CA ASP A 108 19.11 -9.15 3.31
C ASP A 108 19.87 -8.01 4.01
N ARG A 109 19.69 -6.78 3.53
CA ARG A 109 20.40 -5.59 4.00
C ARG A 109 19.61 -4.31 3.77
N ILE A 110 20.03 -3.25 4.46
CA ILE A 110 19.48 -1.90 4.35
C ILE A 110 20.62 -0.96 3.93
N HIS A 111 20.44 -0.24 2.84
CA HIS A 111 21.38 0.79 2.41
C HIS A 111 20.99 2.14 3.01
N LEU A 112 21.92 2.76 3.70
CA LEU A 112 21.75 3.98 4.49
C LEU A 112 22.61 5.11 3.96
N ALA A 113 22.43 6.32 4.47
CA ALA A 113 23.19 7.50 4.07
C ALA A 113 24.69 7.33 4.27
N ASN A 114 25.13 6.58 5.28
CA ASN A 114 26.53 6.40 5.64
C ASN A 114 27.08 4.98 5.40
N GLY A 115 26.26 4.01 4.94
CA GLY A 115 26.76 2.66 4.72
C GLY A 115 25.66 1.63 4.45
N THR A 116 25.99 0.39 4.73
CA THR A 116 25.08 -0.75 4.57
C THR A 116 24.98 -1.53 5.87
N LEU A 117 23.76 -1.68 6.37
CA LEU A 117 23.42 -2.44 7.57
C LEU A 117 22.80 -3.78 7.16
N PHE A 118 23.38 -4.87 7.63
CA PHE A 118 22.86 -6.21 7.43
C PHE A 118 21.83 -6.57 8.51
N LEU A 119 20.95 -7.52 8.21
CA LEU A 119 19.89 -7.93 9.17
C LEU A 119 20.45 -8.54 10.46
N ASP A 120 21.67 -9.08 10.42
CA ASP A 120 22.38 -9.59 11.61
C ASP A 120 23.02 -8.50 12.49
N GLY A 121 22.89 -7.23 12.10
CA GLY A 121 23.42 -6.07 12.82
C GLY A 121 24.83 -5.65 12.37
N ARG A 122 25.50 -6.38 11.48
CA ARG A 122 26.79 -5.93 10.94
C ARG A 122 26.60 -4.69 10.09
N PHE A 123 27.49 -3.72 10.26
CA PHE A 123 27.50 -2.49 9.49
C PHE A 123 28.79 -2.36 8.69
N THR A 124 28.67 -1.96 7.44
CA THR A 124 29.80 -1.61 6.57
C THR A 124 29.67 -0.14 6.21
N GLU A 125 30.63 0.66 6.67
CA GLU A 125 30.67 2.10 6.40
C GLU A 125 31.00 2.38 4.91
N GLY A 126 30.53 3.51 4.42
CA GLY A 126 30.79 4.00 3.07
C GLY A 126 29.63 3.80 2.08
N ARG A 127 29.69 4.53 0.97
CA ARG A 127 28.68 4.50 -0.10
C ARG A 127 29.30 3.89 -1.38
N PRO A 128 29.70 2.62 -1.40
CA PRO A 128 30.50 2.10 -2.50
C PRO A 128 29.72 1.85 -3.78
N GLN A 129 28.40 1.69 -3.75
CA GLN A 129 27.62 1.14 -4.86
C GLN A 129 26.35 1.91 -5.13
N ILE A 130 25.92 1.84 -6.40
CA ILE A 130 24.56 2.21 -6.81
C ILE A 130 23.62 1.12 -6.28
N VAL A 131 22.56 1.54 -5.61
CA VAL A 131 21.59 0.63 -4.99
C VAL A 131 20.18 1.03 -5.36
N ARG A 132 19.26 0.07 -5.34
CA ARG A 132 17.85 0.32 -5.71
C ARG A 132 17.15 1.23 -4.70
N ASN A 133 17.32 0.93 -3.44
CA ASN A 133 16.70 1.67 -2.35
C ASN A 133 17.80 2.09 -1.37
N ARG A 134 17.95 3.38 -1.16
CA ARG A 134 18.80 3.96 -0.12
C ARG A 134 17.96 4.85 0.77
N LEU A 135 18.02 4.62 2.07
CA LEU A 135 17.35 5.46 3.05
C LEU A 135 18.21 6.68 3.39
N PRO A 136 17.62 7.87 3.55
CA PRO A 136 18.36 9.10 3.84
C PRO A 136 18.93 9.14 5.26
N VAL A 137 18.48 8.28 6.16
CA VAL A 137 18.96 8.22 7.55
C VAL A 137 20.32 7.53 7.63
N ALA A 138 21.15 7.96 8.62
CA ALA A 138 22.42 7.34 8.93
C ALA A 138 22.28 6.29 10.06
N TYR A 139 23.10 5.25 10.00
CA TYR A 139 23.24 4.32 11.11
C TYR A 139 24.27 4.85 12.10
N ARG A 140 23.84 5.11 13.32
CA ARG A 140 24.66 5.50 14.45
C ARG A 140 24.18 4.75 15.68
N PRO A 141 24.87 3.69 16.09
CA PRO A 141 24.43 2.82 17.19
C PRO A 141 24.30 3.55 18.53
N ASP A 142 25.05 4.65 18.71
CA ASP A 142 25.05 5.46 19.93
C ASP A 142 23.97 6.57 19.94
N THR A 143 23.08 6.59 18.93
CA THR A 143 21.97 7.55 18.90
C THR A 143 21.06 7.34 20.11
N PRO A 144 20.70 8.41 20.84
CA PRO A 144 19.77 8.32 21.95
C PRO A 144 18.43 7.71 21.56
N GLU A 145 17.76 7.09 22.52
CA GLU A 145 16.39 6.61 22.33
C GLU A 145 15.46 7.74 21.86
N PRO A 146 14.56 7.48 20.94
CA PRO A 146 13.61 8.47 20.41
C PRO A 146 12.49 8.72 21.42
N ASN A 147 12.78 9.41 22.49
CA ASN A 147 11.88 9.54 23.62
C ASN A 147 10.56 10.26 23.30
N ARG A 148 10.58 11.22 22.36
CA ARG A 148 9.34 11.90 21.93
C ARG A 148 8.46 10.98 21.11
N TRP A 149 9.08 10.23 20.19
CA TRP A 149 8.40 9.20 19.42
C TRP A 149 7.75 8.16 20.32
N LEU A 150 8.47 7.64 21.31
CA LEU A 150 7.95 6.63 22.24
C LEU A 150 6.76 7.17 23.05
N ARG A 151 6.88 8.40 23.59
CA ARG A 151 5.76 9.05 24.29
C ARG A 151 4.58 9.30 23.37
N PHE A 152 4.83 9.78 22.15
CA PHE A 152 3.78 9.98 21.16
C PHE A 152 3.04 8.67 20.85
N LEU A 153 3.75 7.55 20.71
CA LEU A 153 3.12 6.25 20.51
C LEU A 153 2.34 5.78 21.73
N ASP A 154 2.87 6.00 22.92
CA ASP A 154 2.18 5.69 24.17
C ASP A 154 0.88 6.49 24.33
N ASP A 155 0.85 7.74 23.91
CA ASP A 155 -0.35 8.56 23.91
C ASP A 155 -1.38 8.12 22.83
N LEU A 156 -0.89 7.64 21.70
CA LEU A 156 -1.72 7.33 20.54
C LEU A 156 -2.26 5.90 20.53
N LEU A 157 -1.42 4.92 20.91
CA LEU A 157 -1.71 3.50 20.78
C LEU A 157 -1.76 2.80 22.14
N TYR A 158 -2.40 1.66 22.16
CA TYR A 158 -2.32 0.76 23.31
C TYR A 158 -0.93 0.11 23.37
N PRO A 159 -0.33 -0.02 24.58
CA PRO A 159 1.04 -0.53 24.71
C PRO A 159 1.27 -1.90 24.08
N GLU A 160 0.27 -2.79 24.13
CA GLU A 160 0.32 -4.12 23.54
C GLU A 160 0.36 -4.12 21.99
N ASP A 161 -0.02 -3.02 21.34
CA ASP A 161 -0.04 -2.87 19.88
C ASP A 161 1.24 -2.23 19.32
N ILE A 162 2.01 -1.54 20.19
CA ILE A 162 3.26 -0.85 19.79
C ILE A 162 4.29 -1.82 19.21
N PRO A 163 4.51 -3.04 19.73
CA PRO A 163 5.43 -4.00 19.13
C PRO A 163 5.05 -4.40 17.70
N THR A 164 3.76 -4.48 17.38
CA THR A 164 3.29 -4.78 16.01
C THR A 164 3.60 -3.62 15.05
N LEU A 165 3.39 -2.37 15.49
CA LEU A 165 3.76 -1.19 14.71
C LEU A 165 5.27 -1.13 14.47
N GLN A 166 6.07 -1.39 15.51
CA GLN A 166 7.53 -1.43 15.45
C GLN A 166 8.02 -2.44 14.40
N GLU A 167 7.49 -3.65 14.45
CA GLU A 167 7.78 -4.70 13.47
C GLU A 167 7.34 -4.31 12.07
N PHE A 168 6.19 -3.67 11.91
CA PHE A 168 5.69 -3.26 10.59
C PHE A 168 6.55 -2.16 9.97
N ILE A 169 6.93 -1.13 10.73
CA ILE A 169 7.85 -0.09 10.24
C ILE A 169 9.20 -0.71 9.91
N GLY A 170 9.71 -1.59 10.78
CA GLY A 170 10.94 -2.35 10.52
C GLY A 170 10.85 -3.20 9.24
N TYR A 171 9.74 -3.88 9.02
CA TYR A 171 9.48 -4.64 7.81
C TYR A 171 9.50 -3.78 6.55
N CYS A 172 9.11 -2.51 6.65
CA CYS A 172 9.19 -1.57 5.55
C CYS A 172 10.62 -1.16 5.18
N LEU A 173 11.63 -1.37 6.03
CA LEU A 173 13.02 -1.01 5.75
C LEU A 173 13.68 -1.88 4.66
N ILE A 174 13.14 -3.04 4.36
CA ILE A 174 13.68 -3.99 3.38
C ILE A 174 12.69 -4.25 2.22
N PRO A 175 13.17 -4.48 0.99
CA PRO A 175 12.31 -4.77 -0.16
C PRO A 175 11.82 -6.23 -0.16
N SER A 176 10.95 -6.59 0.80
CA SER A 176 10.44 -7.95 0.98
C SER A 176 8.96 -7.95 1.36
N ASN A 177 8.18 -8.87 0.78
CA ASN A 177 6.79 -9.12 1.15
C ASN A 177 6.59 -10.48 1.86
N LYS A 178 7.65 -11.03 2.47
CA LYS A 178 7.57 -12.34 3.17
C LYS A 178 6.54 -12.36 4.31
N GLY A 179 6.34 -11.22 5.00
CA GLY A 179 5.36 -11.09 6.07
C GLY A 179 3.91 -11.06 5.58
N GLN A 180 3.66 -10.75 4.30
CA GLN A 180 2.35 -10.74 3.66
C GLN A 180 1.29 -9.94 4.43
N ARG A 181 1.68 -8.80 4.99
CA ARG A 181 0.80 -7.93 5.77
C ARG A 181 0.81 -6.49 5.25
N MET A 182 -0.33 -5.86 5.35
CA MET A 182 -0.55 -4.42 5.30
C MET A 182 -1.04 -3.95 6.67
N MET A 183 -0.93 -2.66 6.93
CA MET A 183 -1.38 -2.10 8.20
C MET A 183 -2.46 -1.04 7.98
N VAL A 184 -3.47 -1.08 8.83
CA VAL A 184 -4.51 -0.05 8.94
C VAL A 184 -4.51 0.46 10.38
N ILE A 185 -4.32 1.77 10.56
CA ILE A 185 -4.44 2.42 11.86
C ILE A 185 -5.74 3.21 11.85
N LYS A 186 -6.72 2.73 12.62
CA LYS A 186 -8.05 3.33 12.69
C LYS A 186 -8.23 4.19 13.94
N GLY A 187 -9.03 5.26 13.82
CA GLY A 187 -9.39 6.16 14.93
C GLY A 187 -10.58 7.02 14.56
N ASN A 188 -10.94 7.97 15.43
CA ASN A 188 -12.12 8.81 15.26
C ASN A 188 -11.82 10.18 14.61
N GLY A 189 -10.54 10.46 14.33
CA GLY A 189 -10.08 11.75 13.81
C GLY A 189 -9.48 12.66 14.89
N GLY A 190 -8.40 13.37 14.55
CA GLY A 190 -7.76 14.32 15.45
C GLY A 190 -6.83 13.71 16.52
N GLU A 191 -6.57 12.38 16.51
CA GLU A 191 -5.66 11.74 17.47
C GLU A 191 -4.19 11.96 17.14
N GLY A 192 -3.88 12.26 15.86
CA GLY A 192 -2.52 12.48 15.40
C GLY A 192 -1.93 11.33 14.56
N LYS A 193 -2.74 10.44 14.00
CA LYS A 193 -2.31 9.32 13.13
C LYS A 193 -1.36 9.76 12.01
N THR A 194 -1.71 10.86 11.33
CA THR A 194 -0.92 11.48 10.25
C THR A 194 0.52 11.76 10.65
N GLN A 195 0.80 12.04 11.93
CA GLN A 195 2.16 12.30 12.42
C GLN A 195 3.09 11.08 12.26
N ILE A 196 2.54 9.87 12.26
CA ILE A 196 3.32 8.67 11.94
C ILE A 196 3.83 8.76 10.48
N GLY A 197 2.93 9.02 9.52
CA GLY A 197 3.29 9.17 8.10
C GLY A 197 4.32 10.27 7.87
N THR A 198 4.08 11.47 8.43
CA THR A 198 4.98 12.62 8.36
C THR A 198 6.38 12.29 8.92
N THR A 199 6.45 11.54 10.00
CA THR A 199 7.73 11.13 10.61
C THR A 199 8.45 10.11 9.74
N LEU A 200 7.75 9.13 9.18
CA LEU A 200 8.32 8.08 8.34
C LEU A 200 8.93 8.65 7.04
N GLU A 201 8.41 9.78 6.54
CA GLU A 201 9.00 10.48 5.39
C GLU A 201 10.49 10.81 5.60
N SER A 202 10.90 11.19 6.82
CA SER A 202 12.30 11.48 7.14
C SER A 202 13.20 10.25 7.11
N ILE A 203 12.64 9.05 7.31
CA ILE A 203 13.37 7.77 7.29
C ILE A 203 13.43 7.18 5.89
N PHE A 204 12.32 7.22 5.17
CA PHE A 204 12.20 6.55 3.86
C PHE A 204 12.54 7.45 2.68
N GLY A 205 12.37 8.76 2.79
CA GLY A 205 12.59 9.72 1.72
C GLY A 205 11.88 9.29 0.43
N THR A 206 12.61 9.26 -0.69
CA THR A 206 12.09 8.87 -2.01
C THR A 206 11.64 7.40 -2.13
N ASN A 207 11.86 6.58 -1.10
CA ASN A 207 11.38 5.21 -1.03
C ASN A 207 9.97 5.09 -0.44
N MET A 208 9.42 6.21 0.04
CA MET A 208 8.02 6.34 0.46
C MET A 208 7.22 7.10 -0.59
N LYS A 209 5.95 6.79 -0.70
CA LYS A 209 5.00 7.48 -1.57
C LYS A 209 3.65 7.60 -0.89
N ASP A 210 3.05 8.77 -1.00
CA ASP A 210 1.63 8.94 -0.68
C ASP A 210 0.78 8.37 -1.82
N GLY A 211 -0.23 7.61 -1.47
CA GLY A 211 -1.07 6.97 -2.46
C GLY A 211 -2.36 6.41 -1.87
N SER A 212 -3.45 6.51 -2.60
CA SER A 212 -4.74 5.99 -2.15
C SER A 212 -4.87 4.49 -2.47
N ILE A 213 -5.16 3.68 -1.45
CA ILE A 213 -5.45 2.25 -1.59
C ILE A 213 -6.64 2.01 -2.53
N GLY A 214 -7.66 2.86 -2.46
CA GLY A 214 -8.80 2.83 -3.38
C GLY A 214 -8.35 2.99 -4.85
N LYS A 215 -7.53 4.00 -5.14
CA LYS A 215 -6.97 4.19 -6.49
C LYS A 215 -6.09 3.03 -6.93
N ILE A 216 -5.26 2.48 -6.05
CA ILE A 216 -4.41 1.31 -6.34
C ILE A 216 -5.27 0.10 -6.67
N SER A 217 -6.41 -0.10 -6.00
CA SER A 217 -7.31 -1.21 -6.27
C SER A 217 -7.99 -1.11 -7.64
N GLU A 218 -8.36 0.08 -8.07
CA GLU A 218 -9.17 0.30 -9.29
C GLU A 218 -8.33 0.66 -10.53
N ASN A 219 -7.22 1.39 -10.35
CA ASN A 219 -6.43 1.96 -11.44
C ASN A 219 -5.12 1.19 -11.66
N ARG A 220 -5.03 0.52 -12.82
CA ARG A 220 -3.83 -0.22 -13.23
C ARG A 220 -2.55 0.64 -13.31
N PHE A 221 -2.67 1.91 -13.65
CA PHE A 221 -1.50 2.82 -13.73
C PHE A 221 -0.99 3.20 -12.34
N ALA A 222 -1.88 3.37 -11.36
CA ALA A 222 -1.49 3.69 -9.99
C ALA A 222 -0.64 2.56 -9.36
N ARG A 223 -0.83 1.31 -9.80
CA ARG A 223 -0.01 0.17 -9.33
C ARG A 223 1.44 0.27 -9.82
N ALA A 224 1.66 0.74 -11.05
CA ALA A 224 3.02 0.91 -11.59
C ALA A 224 3.82 1.99 -10.85
N ASP A 225 3.14 2.90 -10.20
CA ASP A 225 3.79 3.94 -9.37
C ASP A 225 4.40 3.38 -8.07
N LEU A 226 4.01 2.17 -7.67
CA LEU A 226 4.57 1.47 -6.51
C LEU A 226 5.86 0.70 -6.84
N GLU A 227 6.24 0.62 -8.11
CA GLU A 227 7.51 0.03 -8.49
C GLU A 227 8.66 0.78 -7.82
N HIS A 228 9.58 0.06 -7.18
CA HIS A 228 10.70 0.58 -6.40
C HIS A 228 10.37 1.23 -5.05
N ILE A 229 9.11 1.36 -4.68
CA ILE A 229 8.67 1.95 -3.41
C ILE A 229 8.75 0.91 -2.29
N LEU A 230 9.27 1.31 -1.13
CA LEU A 230 9.29 0.48 0.06
C LEU A 230 7.99 0.62 0.87
N LEU A 231 7.45 1.82 0.96
CA LEU A 231 6.26 2.14 1.77
C LEU A 231 5.31 3.04 0.99
N CYS A 232 4.06 2.63 0.86
CA CYS A 232 2.96 3.48 0.37
C CYS A 232 2.04 3.81 1.54
N VAL A 233 1.79 5.10 1.75
CA VAL A 233 0.93 5.61 2.83
C VAL A 233 -0.33 6.21 2.23
N ASP A 234 -1.49 5.78 2.72
CA ASP A 234 -2.80 6.38 2.46
C ASP A 234 -3.21 7.14 3.73
N ASP A 235 -2.96 8.45 3.75
CA ASP A 235 -3.15 9.28 4.96
C ASP A 235 -4.62 9.56 5.27
N ASP A 236 -5.48 9.49 4.30
CA ASP A 236 -6.94 9.69 4.45
C ASP A 236 -7.70 8.63 3.65
N MET A 237 -7.57 7.40 4.11
CA MET A 237 -8.24 6.28 3.47
C MET A 237 -9.75 6.44 3.58
N LYS A 238 -10.41 6.49 2.42
CA LYS A 238 -11.87 6.58 2.35
C LYS A 238 -12.53 5.36 2.96
N MET A 239 -13.63 5.58 3.67
CA MET A 239 -14.44 4.51 4.27
C MET A 239 -15.25 3.69 3.25
N GLU A 240 -15.18 4.06 1.96
CA GLU A 240 -15.83 3.30 0.89
C GLU A 240 -15.22 1.91 0.75
N ALA A 241 -16.06 0.89 0.72
CA ALA A 241 -15.61 -0.49 0.54
C ALA A 241 -14.96 -0.70 -0.83
N LEU A 242 -13.81 -1.37 -0.84
CA LEU A 242 -13.09 -1.67 -2.07
C LEU A 242 -13.88 -2.62 -2.96
N LYS A 243 -14.10 -2.25 -4.22
CA LYS A 243 -14.74 -3.09 -5.23
C LYS A 243 -13.86 -4.27 -5.66
N GLN A 244 -12.56 -4.07 -5.69
CA GLN A 244 -11.57 -5.07 -6.13
C GLN A 244 -10.43 -5.19 -5.14
N THR A 245 -10.34 -6.29 -4.41
CA THR A 245 -9.26 -6.56 -3.44
C THR A 245 -8.13 -7.39 -4.01
N ASN A 246 -8.34 -8.01 -5.19
CA ASN A 246 -7.36 -8.92 -5.79
C ASN A 246 -5.99 -8.28 -5.98
N TYR A 247 -5.96 -7.02 -6.43
CA TYR A 247 -4.70 -6.31 -6.65
C TYR A 247 -4.00 -5.96 -5.34
N ILE A 248 -4.75 -5.57 -4.31
CA ILE A 248 -4.19 -5.32 -2.97
C ILE A 248 -3.60 -6.62 -2.41
N LYS A 249 -4.34 -7.73 -2.50
CA LYS A 249 -3.84 -9.05 -2.10
C LYS A 249 -2.56 -9.42 -2.84
N SER A 250 -2.53 -9.21 -4.16
CA SER A 250 -1.36 -9.51 -4.99
C SER A 250 -0.14 -8.67 -4.62
N ILE A 251 -0.31 -7.36 -4.39
CA ILE A 251 0.77 -6.46 -3.96
C ILE A 251 1.34 -6.91 -2.62
N VAL A 252 0.47 -7.14 -1.64
CA VAL A 252 0.88 -7.51 -0.28
C VAL A 252 1.60 -8.86 -0.23
N THR A 253 1.32 -9.76 -1.18
CA THR A 253 1.92 -11.11 -1.25
C THR A 253 2.99 -11.27 -2.35
N ALA A 254 3.28 -10.23 -3.12
CA ALA A 254 4.25 -10.30 -4.21
C ALA A 254 5.64 -10.71 -3.70
N GLN A 255 6.20 -11.77 -4.26
CA GLN A 255 7.56 -12.23 -3.92
C GLN A 255 8.54 -12.02 -5.08
N GLY A 256 8.23 -11.08 -5.97
CA GLY A 256 9.03 -10.82 -7.15
C GLY A 256 8.42 -9.79 -8.07
N LYS A 257 8.47 -10.07 -9.37
CA LYS A 257 7.90 -9.20 -10.39
C LYS A 257 6.39 -9.41 -10.53
N MET A 258 5.69 -8.33 -10.81
CA MET A 258 4.27 -8.30 -11.13
C MET A 258 4.06 -7.66 -12.50
N ASP A 259 2.93 -7.98 -13.14
CA ASP A 259 2.49 -7.29 -14.34
C ASP A 259 2.05 -5.86 -14.00
N LEU A 260 2.77 -4.89 -14.55
CA LEU A 260 2.56 -3.46 -14.34
C LEU A 260 2.28 -2.77 -15.67
N GLU A 261 1.47 -1.72 -15.65
CA GLU A 261 1.11 -0.98 -16.84
C GLU A 261 1.27 0.53 -16.62
N ARG A 262 1.96 1.20 -17.54
CA ARG A 262 2.08 2.66 -17.58
C ARG A 262 1.33 3.21 -18.79
N LYS A 263 0.80 4.43 -18.67
CA LYS A 263 0.08 5.08 -19.77
C LYS A 263 0.96 5.18 -21.02
N GLY A 264 0.44 4.68 -22.15
CA GLY A 264 1.14 4.75 -23.44
C GLY A 264 2.25 3.70 -23.64
N THR A 265 2.39 2.73 -22.75
CA THR A 265 3.33 1.61 -22.91
C THR A 265 2.64 0.27 -22.69
N GLN A 266 3.15 -0.79 -23.33
CA GLN A 266 2.69 -2.14 -23.05
C GLN A 266 2.97 -2.54 -21.60
N SER A 267 2.18 -3.49 -21.08
CA SER A 267 2.44 -4.06 -19.76
C SER A 267 3.83 -4.71 -19.69
N TYR A 268 4.41 -4.71 -18.52
CA TYR A 268 5.75 -5.24 -18.29
C TYR A 268 5.88 -5.84 -16.90
N GLN A 269 6.90 -6.68 -16.70
CA GLN A 269 7.20 -7.30 -15.41
C GLN A 269 8.08 -6.36 -14.58
N GLY A 270 7.48 -5.70 -13.56
CA GLY A 270 8.18 -4.80 -12.62
C GLY A 270 8.30 -5.41 -11.22
N TRP A 271 9.34 -5.03 -10.47
CA TRP A 271 9.54 -5.46 -9.10
C TRP A 271 8.49 -4.85 -8.17
N MET A 272 7.81 -5.68 -7.39
CA MET A 272 6.80 -5.25 -6.44
C MET A 272 7.13 -5.74 -5.03
N PHE A 273 7.37 -4.80 -4.13
CA PHE A 273 7.66 -5.05 -2.72
C PHE A 273 7.14 -3.92 -1.81
N ALA A 274 6.25 -3.07 -2.31
CA ALA A 274 5.66 -2.00 -1.53
C ALA A 274 4.79 -2.55 -0.40
N ARG A 275 4.98 -2.05 0.83
CA ARG A 275 4.05 -2.25 1.94
C ARG A 275 3.04 -1.13 1.95
N LEU A 276 1.83 -1.47 2.38
CA LEU A 276 0.71 -0.54 2.42
C LEU A 276 0.40 -0.20 3.87
N LEU A 277 0.43 1.08 4.21
CA LEU A 277 0.00 1.65 5.48
C LEU A 277 -1.16 2.60 5.20
N ALA A 278 -2.26 2.44 5.91
CA ALA A 278 -3.40 3.33 5.79
C ALA A 278 -3.78 3.93 7.14
N PHE A 279 -4.12 5.21 7.14
CA PHE A 279 -4.79 5.88 8.25
C PHE A 279 -6.25 6.07 7.88
N SER A 280 -7.15 5.73 8.78
CA SER A 280 -8.58 5.76 8.52
C SER A 280 -9.38 6.18 9.75
N ASN A 281 -10.56 6.71 9.50
CA ASN A 281 -11.58 6.92 10.54
C ASN A 281 -12.57 5.74 10.63
N GLY A 282 -12.27 4.62 9.95
CA GLY A 282 -13.04 3.40 9.94
C GLY A 282 -12.25 2.22 9.40
N ASP A 283 -12.93 1.13 9.16
CA ASP A 283 -12.34 -0.13 8.72
C ASP A 283 -12.17 -0.21 7.21
N LEU A 284 -11.09 -0.81 6.74
CA LEU A 284 -10.88 -1.11 5.32
C LEU A 284 -11.72 -2.32 4.93
N GLN A 285 -12.79 -2.06 4.23
CA GLN A 285 -13.79 -3.02 3.85
C GLN A 285 -13.69 -3.43 2.37
N ALA A 286 -14.15 -4.64 2.05
CA ALA A 286 -14.26 -5.14 0.69
C ALA A 286 -15.73 -5.30 0.30
N LEU A 287 -16.16 -4.69 -0.80
CA LEU A 287 -17.57 -4.73 -1.20
C LEU A 287 -18.03 -6.14 -1.63
N TYR A 288 -17.14 -6.88 -2.29
CA TYR A 288 -17.49 -8.21 -2.86
C TYR A 288 -16.59 -9.35 -2.38
N ASP A 289 -15.43 -9.07 -1.79
CA ASP A 289 -14.49 -10.09 -1.33
C ASP A 289 -14.72 -10.41 0.14
N ARG A 290 -15.38 -11.51 0.38
CA ARG A 290 -15.68 -12.06 1.70
C ARG A 290 -14.73 -13.17 2.12
N SER A 291 -13.69 -13.41 1.31
CA SER A 291 -12.72 -14.44 1.62
C SER A 291 -11.83 -14.00 2.80
N ASP A 292 -11.45 -14.93 3.63
CA ASP A 292 -10.46 -14.74 4.67
C ASP A 292 -9.12 -14.17 4.13
N GLY A 293 -8.90 -14.39 2.83
CA GLY A 293 -7.68 -13.98 2.15
C GLY A 293 -7.36 -12.49 2.19
N PHE A 294 -8.35 -11.61 2.24
CA PHE A 294 -8.16 -10.18 2.33
C PHE A 294 -7.94 -9.73 3.79
N TYR A 295 -8.79 -10.19 4.70
CA TYR A 295 -8.78 -9.74 6.11
C TYR A 295 -7.56 -10.25 6.87
N ARG A 296 -7.16 -11.51 6.69
CA ARG A 296 -5.98 -12.07 7.36
C ARG A 296 -4.66 -11.35 7.01
N ARG A 297 -4.65 -10.55 5.94
CA ARG A 297 -3.48 -9.75 5.54
C ARG A 297 -3.44 -8.38 6.19
N GLN A 298 -4.45 -8.00 6.94
CA GLN A 298 -4.52 -6.72 7.63
C GLN A 298 -4.05 -6.85 9.08
N LEU A 299 -3.19 -5.92 9.49
CA LEU A 299 -2.90 -5.61 10.88
C LEU A 299 -3.72 -4.36 11.21
N VAL A 300 -4.76 -4.51 12.01
CA VAL A 300 -5.69 -3.42 12.32
C VAL A 300 -5.43 -2.93 13.73
N LEU A 301 -4.76 -1.77 13.83
CA LEU A 301 -4.51 -1.07 15.07
C LEU A 301 -5.59 -0.01 15.30
N ALA A 302 -6.08 0.09 16.53
CA ALA A 302 -6.99 1.15 16.95
C ALA A 302 -6.25 2.17 17.80
N THR A 303 -6.48 3.46 17.54
CA THR A 303 -5.93 4.51 18.38
C THR A 303 -6.72 4.63 19.69
N LYS A 304 -6.06 5.09 20.73
CA LYS A 304 -6.72 5.65 21.90
C LYS A 304 -7.48 6.92 21.48
N GLY A 305 -8.63 7.16 22.08
CA GLY A 305 -9.33 8.44 21.91
C GLY A 305 -8.47 9.62 22.36
N LYS A 306 -8.68 10.77 21.76
CA LYS A 306 -8.02 12.02 22.21
C LYS A 306 -8.35 12.30 23.68
N ALA A 307 -7.33 12.43 24.52
CA ALA A 307 -7.53 12.74 25.93
C ALA A 307 -8.22 14.09 26.10
N PRO A 308 -9.20 14.20 27.01
CA PRO A 308 -9.86 15.47 27.31
C PRO A 308 -8.84 16.54 27.72
N GLY A 309 -8.89 17.72 27.11
CA GLY A 309 -7.96 18.82 27.40
C GLY A 309 -6.57 18.71 26.79
N ARG A 310 -6.28 17.71 25.97
CA ARG A 310 -5.01 17.63 25.23
C ARG A 310 -4.85 18.85 24.31
N ILE A 311 -3.74 19.56 24.51
CA ILE A 311 -3.31 20.64 23.62
C ILE A 311 -2.45 20.03 22.52
N ASP A 312 -2.83 20.28 21.26
CA ASP A 312 -2.07 19.81 20.13
C ASP A 312 -0.80 20.66 19.93
N ASP A 313 0.33 20.00 19.74
CA ASP A 313 1.60 20.66 19.41
C ASP A 313 1.71 20.80 17.89
N PRO A 314 1.65 22.03 17.33
CA PRO A 314 1.73 22.26 15.91
C PRO A 314 3.08 21.84 15.30
N ASP A 315 4.15 21.82 16.10
CA ASP A 315 5.50 21.47 15.67
C ASP A 315 5.83 19.99 15.93
N LEU A 316 4.87 19.18 16.36
CA LEU A 316 5.12 17.79 16.74
C LEU A 316 5.80 17.00 15.61
N GLY A 317 5.35 17.17 14.37
CA GLY A 317 5.94 16.48 13.21
C GLY A 317 7.43 16.77 13.05
N GLU A 318 7.84 18.03 13.11
CA GLU A 318 9.25 18.41 12.99
C GLU A 318 10.08 17.92 14.19
N LYS A 319 9.52 17.93 15.38
CA LYS A 319 10.17 17.41 16.59
C LYS A 319 10.37 15.89 16.52
N LEU A 320 9.43 15.16 15.91
CA LEU A 320 9.55 13.72 15.68
C LEU A 320 10.55 13.41 14.54
N LYS A 321 10.55 14.16 13.44
CA LYS A 321 11.54 14.04 12.37
C LYS A 321 12.98 14.23 12.86
N ALA A 322 13.18 15.09 13.86
CA ALA A 322 14.50 15.29 14.46
C ALA A 322 15.05 14.04 15.18
N GLU A 323 14.20 13.08 15.54
CA GLU A 323 14.57 11.79 16.15
C GLU A 323 14.70 10.65 15.11
N ALA A 324 14.73 10.93 13.80
CA ALA A 324 14.67 9.95 12.73
C ALA A 324 15.68 8.80 12.86
N GLU A 325 16.94 9.08 13.27
CA GLU A 325 17.97 8.05 13.45
C GLU A 325 17.61 7.11 14.63
N GLY A 326 17.11 7.65 15.73
CA GLY A 326 16.63 6.84 16.86
C GLY A 326 15.41 6.01 16.51
N ILE A 327 14.46 6.59 15.76
CA ILE A 327 13.27 5.88 15.28
C ILE A 327 13.67 4.77 14.30
N PHE A 328 14.67 5.01 13.45
CA PHE A 328 15.23 3.98 12.57
C PHE A 328 15.80 2.81 13.41
N LEU A 329 16.58 3.06 14.43
CA LEU A 329 17.13 2.01 15.31
C LEU A 329 16.01 1.24 16.02
N TRP A 330 15.01 1.95 16.52
CA TRP A 330 13.83 1.34 17.13
C TRP A 330 13.09 0.43 16.13
N ALA A 331 12.88 0.90 14.89
CA ALA A 331 12.25 0.11 13.82
C ALA A 331 13.13 -1.08 13.41
N PHE A 332 14.45 -0.92 13.35
CA PHE A 332 15.38 -1.99 13.03
C PHE A 332 15.35 -3.12 14.07
N ALA A 333 15.27 -2.79 15.35
CA ALA A 333 15.06 -3.79 16.40
C ALA A 333 13.75 -4.59 16.19
N GLY A 334 12.68 -3.91 15.76
CA GLY A 334 11.43 -4.57 15.34
C GLY A 334 11.61 -5.51 14.15
N LEU A 335 12.38 -5.09 13.14
CA LEU A 335 12.71 -5.94 11.99
C LEU A 335 13.48 -7.19 12.40
N GLN A 336 14.48 -7.04 13.26
CA GLN A 336 15.27 -8.18 13.76
C GLN A 336 14.39 -9.19 14.50
N ARG A 337 13.47 -8.72 15.33
CA ARG A 337 12.48 -9.57 16.01
C ARG A 337 11.57 -10.28 15.03
N LEU A 338 11.05 -9.56 14.02
CA LEU A 338 10.20 -10.13 12.99
C LEU A 338 10.93 -11.19 12.16
N VAL A 339 12.18 -10.95 11.78
CA VAL A 339 13.01 -11.91 11.03
C VAL A 339 13.28 -13.16 11.86
N SER A 340 13.66 -13.00 13.13
CA SER A 340 13.89 -14.14 14.04
C SER A 340 12.63 -14.97 14.29
N ASN A 341 11.44 -14.35 14.19
CA ASN A 341 10.15 -15.02 14.29
C ASN A 341 9.62 -15.52 12.91
N GLY A 342 10.49 -15.63 11.89
CA GLY A 342 10.11 -16.14 10.57
C GLY A 342 9.06 -15.28 9.85
N PHE A 343 9.10 -13.97 10.02
CA PHE A 343 8.15 -13.00 9.47
C PHE A 343 6.71 -13.16 9.99
N LYS A 344 6.53 -13.72 11.19
CA LYS A 344 5.25 -13.75 11.90
C LYS A 344 5.22 -12.56 12.85
N PHE A 345 4.26 -11.68 12.64
CA PHE A 345 4.09 -10.47 13.46
C PHE A 345 3.62 -10.83 14.87
N THR A 346 4.07 -10.05 15.84
CA THR A 346 3.51 -10.02 17.18
C THR A 346 2.14 -9.36 17.10
N GLU A 347 1.06 -10.14 17.26
CA GLU A 347 -0.30 -9.62 17.22
C GLU A 347 -0.89 -9.68 18.63
N SER A 348 -1.31 -8.55 19.19
CA SER A 348 -2.07 -8.49 20.44
C SER A 348 -3.45 -9.12 20.26
N PHE A 349 -4.10 -9.47 21.38
CA PHE A 349 -5.50 -9.90 21.35
C PHE A 349 -6.41 -8.85 20.70
N ARG A 350 -6.16 -7.56 20.96
CA ARG A 350 -6.89 -6.42 20.37
C ARG A 350 -6.77 -6.37 18.84
N ILE A 351 -5.59 -6.58 18.29
CA ILE A 351 -5.40 -6.62 16.82
C ILE A 351 -6.18 -7.78 16.21
N GLN A 352 -6.16 -8.95 16.86
CA GLN A 352 -6.92 -10.10 16.40
C GLN A 352 -8.43 -9.85 16.49
N GLU A 353 -8.90 -9.28 17.59
CA GLU A 353 -10.30 -8.90 17.78
C GLU A 353 -10.76 -7.84 16.77
N ASN A 354 -9.97 -6.77 16.55
CA ASN A 354 -10.26 -5.76 15.54
C ASN A 354 -10.41 -6.39 14.14
N ARG A 355 -9.50 -7.29 13.76
CA ARG A 355 -9.58 -7.98 12.48
C ARG A 355 -10.83 -8.86 12.37
N GLU A 356 -11.18 -9.59 13.42
CA GLU A 356 -12.40 -10.41 13.46
C GLU A 356 -13.66 -9.55 13.47
N SER A 357 -13.65 -8.37 14.11
CA SER A 357 -14.76 -7.41 14.04
C SER A 357 -14.98 -6.93 12.62
N VAL A 358 -13.92 -6.45 11.93
CA VAL A 358 -14.00 -6.01 10.52
C VAL A 358 -14.56 -7.13 9.63
N ARG A 359 -14.15 -8.37 9.88
CA ARG A 359 -14.63 -9.54 9.16
C ARG A 359 -16.11 -9.85 9.45
N ARG A 360 -16.54 -9.71 10.69
CA ARG A 360 -17.95 -9.92 11.10
C ARG A 360 -18.85 -8.85 10.51
N ASP A 361 -18.46 -7.59 10.60
CA ASP A 361 -19.24 -6.44 10.12
C ASP A 361 -19.47 -6.49 8.60
N GLN A 362 -18.52 -7.08 7.88
CA GLN A 362 -18.62 -7.32 6.43
C GLN A 362 -19.49 -8.52 6.05
N ASN A 363 -19.66 -9.45 6.94
CA ASN A 363 -20.44 -10.64 6.70
C ASN A 363 -21.60 -10.70 7.69
N ASN A 364 -22.61 -9.89 7.41
CA ASN A 364 -23.84 -9.84 8.22
C ASN A 364 -24.54 -11.20 8.39
N VAL A 365 -24.14 -12.23 7.62
CA VAL A 365 -24.55 -13.64 7.82
C VAL A 365 -24.06 -14.17 9.16
N PHE A 366 -22.81 -13.84 9.56
CA PHE A 366 -22.29 -14.31 10.85
C PHE A 366 -22.94 -13.59 12.01
N SER A 367 -23.12 -12.26 11.90
CA SER A 367 -23.87 -11.48 12.87
C SER A 367 -25.31 -12.01 13.01
N PHE A 368 -25.91 -12.43 11.90
CA PHE A 368 -27.22 -13.09 11.91
C PHE A 368 -27.17 -14.46 12.62
N LEU A 369 -26.18 -15.32 12.31
CA LEU A 369 -26.04 -16.64 12.93
C LEU A 369 -25.74 -16.55 14.45
N GLU A 370 -25.16 -15.45 14.90
CA GLU A 370 -24.82 -15.16 16.30
C GLU A 370 -25.89 -14.29 16.99
N SER A 371 -26.94 -13.87 16.27
CA SER A 371 -27.98 -13.01 16.82
C SER A 371 -29.00 -13.81 17.65
N ASP A 372 -29.40 -13.25 18.78
CA ASP A 372 -30.47 -13.80 19.61
C ASP A 372 -31.86 -13.51 19.01
N GLY A 373 -32.77 -14.43 19.23
CA GLY A 373 -34.18 -14.25 18.93
C GLY A 373 -34.64 -14.60 17.51
N TYR A 374 -33.74 -14.82 16.55
CA TYR A 374 -34.10 -15.16 15.16
C TYR A 374 -33.88 -16.62 14.82
N ILE A 375 -32.77 -17.14 15.25
CA ILE A 375 -32.39 -18.56 15.06
C ILE A 375 -31.76 -19.11 16.34
N ARG A 376 -31.70 -20.43 16.42
CA ARG A 376 -30.92 -21.12 17.45
C ARG A 376 -30.16 -22.28 16.85
N LEU A 377 -28.87 -22.38 17.18
CA LEU A 377 -28.05 -23.53 16.81
C LEU A 377 -28.45 -24.73 17.72
N LYS A 378 -28.89 -25.84 17.09
CA LYS A 378 -29.36 -27.02 17.78
C LYS A 378 -29.20 -28.26 16.90
N ALA A 379 -28.40 -29.21 17.35
CA ALA A 379 -27.92 -30.36 16.57
C ALA A 379 -29.04 -31.18 15.88
N ASP A 380 -30.16 -31.39 16.56
CA ASP A 380 -31.27 -32.21 16.06
C ASP A 380 -32.33 -31.44 15.28
N SER A 381 -32.05 -30.23 14.91
CA SER A 381 -32.99 -29.37 14.20
C SER A 381 -32.54 -29.10 12.77
N SER A 382 -33.49 -28.73 11.93
CA SER A 382 -33.21 -28.38 10.54
C SER A 382 -34.14 -27.28 10.01
N ILE A 383 -33.67 -26.51 9.02
CA ILE A 383 -34.45 -25.48 8.38
C ILE A 383 -34.17 -25.48 6.88
N SER A 384 -35.20 -25.22 6.06
CA SER A 384 -34.99 -25.05 4.62
C SER A 384 -34.12 -23.82 4.32
N SER A 385 -33.29 -23.88 3.25
CA SER A 385 -32.51 -22.74 2.82
C SER A 385 -33.37 -21.52 2.48
N LYS A 386 -34.59 -21.74 1.99
CA LYS A 386 -35.56 -20.69 1.69
C LYS A 386 -36.06 -19.99 2.97
N ASP A 387 -36.43 -20.77 3.97
CA ASP A 387 -36.97 -20.21 5.22
C ASP A 387 -35.87 -19.52 6.03
N LEU A 388 -34.67 -20.10 6.09
CA LEU A 388 -33.52 -19.46 6.73
C LEU A 388 -33.16 -18.13 6.07
N TYR A 389 -33.22 -18.06 4.73
CA TYR A 389 -32.99 -16.83 4.00
C TYR A 389 -34.08 -15.78 4.24
N ALA A 390 -35.33 -16.20 4.40
CA ALA A 390 -36.42 -15.27 4.73
C ALA A 390 -36.22 -14.63 6.10
N ILE A 391 -35.83 -15.43 7.11
CA ILE A 391 -35.51 -14.93 8.45
C ILE A 391 -34.30 -13.99 8.42
N TYR A 392 -33.26 -14.35 7.66
CA TYR A 392 -32.09 -13.47 7.47
C TYR A 392 -32.46 -12.12 6.84
N ARG A 393 -33.35 -12.11 5.86
CA ARG A 393 -33.82 -10.84 5.27
C ARG A 393 -34.56 -9.99 6.28
N MET A 394 -35.45 -10.58 7.08
CA MET A 394 -36.17 -9.90 8.16
C MET A 394 -35.18 -9.31 9.18
N TRP A 395 -34.19 -10.09 9.61
CA TRP A 395 -33.14 -9.59 10.51
C TRP A 395 -32.35 -8.43 9.88
N CYS A 396 -32.01 -8.50 8.61
CA CYS A 396 -31.32 -7.41 7.91
C CYS A 396 -32.18 -6.12 7.87
N ASP A 397 -33.47 -6.25 7.59
CA ASP A 397 -34.41 -5.13 7.52
C ASP A 397 -34.54 -4.43 8.88
N GLU A 398 -34.74 -5.19 9.94
CA GLU A 398 -34.84 -4.69 11.31
C GLU A 398 -33.53 -4.04 11.83
N ASN A 399 -32.38 -4.47 11.31
CA ASN A 399 -31.08 -3.90 11.66
C ASN A 399 -30.56 -2.88 10.64
N SER A 400 -31.41 -2.45 9.67
CA SER A 400 -31.05 -1.50 8.61
C SER A 400 -29.83 -1.94 7.78
N LEU A 401 -29.69 -3.25 7.54
CA LEU A 401 -28.60 -3.87 6.79
C LEU A 401 -29.06 -4.31 5.41
N MET A 402 -28.20 -4.25 4.41
CA MET A 402 -28.48 -4.77 3.08
C MET A 402 -28.31 -6.30 3.05
N PRO A 403 -29.38 -7.08 2.72
CA PRO A 403 -29.28 -8.53 2.64
C PRO A 403 -28.45 -8.99 1.45
N LEU A 404 -27.72 -10.10 1.62
CA LEU A 404 -27.07 -10.80 0.54
C LEU A 404 -28.11 -11.41 -0.41
N LYS A 405 -27.69 -11.70 -1.65
CA LYS A 405 -28.47 -12.60 -2.54
C LYS A 405 -28.53 -13.99 -1.93
N ALA A 406 -29.64 -14.73 -2.13
CA ALA A 406 -29.89 -16.04 -1.52
C ALA A 406 -28.73 -17.04 -1.71
N ARG A 407 -28.16 -17.08 -2.92
CA ARG A 407 -27.01 -17.97 -3.21
C ARG A 407 -25.78 -17.57 -2.37
N SER A 408 -25.40 -16.29 -2.36
CA SER A 408 -24.25 -15.80 -1.60
C SER A 408 -24.42 -15.99 -0.07
N PHE A 409 -25.64 -15.90 0.42
CA PHE A 409 -25.98 -16.20 1.82
C PHE A 409 -25.73 -17.68 2.12
N SER A 410 -26.27 -18.61 1.30
CA SER A 410 -26.06 -20.04 1.48
C SER A 410 -24.58 -20.42 1.35
N ASP A 411 -23.87 -19.89 0.34
CA ASP A 411 -22.44 -20.13 0.13
C ASP A 411 -21.60 -19.66 1.34
N ALA A 412 -21.97 -18.55 1.98
CA ALA A 412 -21.30 -18.03 3.17
C ALA A 412 -21.48 -18.97 4.38
N ILE A 413 -22.66 -19.53 4.57
CA ILE A 413 -22.93 -20.50 5.64
C ILE A 413 -22.16 -21.80 5.36
N VAL A 414 -22.22 -22.33 4.14
CA VAL A 414 -21.54 -23.58 3.75
C VAL A 414 -20.02 -23.46 3.96
N ALA A 415 -19.42 -22.35 3.56
CA ALA A 415 -17.98 -22.11 3.75
C ALA A 415 -17.54 -22.10 5.23
N ASN A 416 -18.46 -21.90 6.16
CA ASN A 416 -18.18 -21.83 7.61
C ASN A 416 -19.01 -22.86 8.41
N ALA A 417 -19.57 -23.84 7.75
CA ALA A 417 -20.46 -24.82 8.34
C ALA A 417 -19.84 -25.55 9.56
N GLN A 418 -18.55 -25.91 9.47
CA GLN A 418 -17.81 -26.55 10.56
C GLN A 418 -17.74 -25.69 11.84
N ARG A 419 -17.61 -24.36 11.69
CA ARG A 419 -17.52 -23.43 12.84
C ARG A 419 -18.80 -23.44 13.67
N TYR A 420 -19.94 -23.58 13.01
CA TYR A 420 -21.26 -23.50 13.62
C TYR A 420 -21.92 -24.91 13.80
N ASN A 421 -21.18 -25.97 13.51
CA ASN A 421 -21.70 -27.33 13.49
C ASN A 421 -22.96 -27.50 12.62
N LEU A 422 -22.95 -26.88 11.46
CA LEU A 422 -24.02 -26.94 10.47
C LEU A 422 -23.66 -27.87 9.33
N GLU A 423 -24.68 -28.55 8.77
CA GLU A 423 -24.55 -29.35 7.57
C GLU A 423 -25.56 -28.89 6.51
N HIS A 424 -25.09 -28.64 5.28
CA HIS A 424 -25.94 -28.30 4.16
C HIS A 424 -26.28 -29.56 3.36
N CYS A 425 -27.55 -29.96 3.34
CA CYS A 425 -27.99 -31.15 2.67
C CYS A 425 -29.36 -30.97 1.99
N ASN A 426 -29.73 -31.92 1.13
CA ASN A 426 -31.03 -31.99 0.44
C ASN A 426 -32.08 -32.81 1.17
N ASN A 427 -31.84 -33.14 2.43
CA ASN A 427 -32.69 -34.03 3.22
C ASN A 427 -33.52 -33.31 4.29
N VAL A 428 -33.66 -32.02 4.17
CA VAL A 428 -34.49 -31.22 5.09
C VAL A 428 -35.94 -31.27 4.63
N THR A 429 -36.84 -31.56 5.57
CA THR A 429 -38.30 -31.59 5.29
C THR A 429 -38.90 -30.21 5.56
N ASN A 430 -39.53 -29.63 4.56
CA ASN A 430 -40.25 -28.38 4.72
C ASN A 430 -41.62 -28.54 5.39
N PRO A 431 -42.30 -27.46 5.82
CA PRO A 431 -43.63 -27.56 6.43
C PRO A 431 -44.72 -28.27 5.59
N ALA A 432 -44.49 -28.34 4.27
CA ALA A 432 -45.40 -29.08 3.35
C ALA A 432 -45.04 -30.57 3.20
N GLY A 433 -44.12 -31.09 4.00
CA GLY A 433 -43.70 -32.52 3.97
C GLY A 433 -42.77 -32.89 2.79
N ARG A 434 -42.26 -31.91 2.03
CA ARG A 434 -41.35 -32.18 0.90
C ARG A 434 -39.89 -32.05 1.30
N ARG A 435 -39.06 -32.92 0.76
CA ARG A 435 -37.59 -32.82 0.90
C ARG A 435 -37.06 -31.66 0.08
N VAL A 436 -36.27 -30.81 0.70
CA VAL A 436 -35.67 -29.60 0.08
C VAL A 436 -34.24 -29.42 0.59
N TRP A 437 -33.46 -28.61 -0.13
CA TRP A 437 -32.18 -28.18 0.36
C TRP A 437 -32.33 -27.30 1.60
N GLY A 438 -31.47 -27.52 2.59
CA GLY A 438 -31.51 -26.81 3.86
C GLY A 438 -30.27 -27.06 4.70
N PHE A 439 -30.36 -26.61 5.93
CA PHE A 439 -29.28 -26.72 6.90
C PHE A 439 -29.76 -27.55 8.10
N MET A 440 -28.95 -28.53 8.48
CA MET A 440 -29.05 -29.26 9.74
C MET A 440 -28.25 -28.51 10.81
N GLY A 441 -28.65 -28.67 12.08
CA GLY A 441 -27.96 -28.05 13.21
C GLY A 441 -28.50 -26.64 13.59
N ILE A 442 -29.64 -26.22 13.02
CA ILE A 442 -30.23 -24.91 13.23
C ILE A 442 -31.75 -24.94 13.19
N GLU A 443 -32.41 -24.22 14.08
CA GLU A 443 -33.85 -24.02 14.10
C GLU A 443 -34.24 -22.54 14.01
N ALA A 444 -35.41 -22.25 13.43
CA ALA A 444 -36.02 -20.93 13.43
C ALA A 444 -36.62 -20.64 14.81
N VAL A 445 -36.34 -19.48 15.37
CA VAL A 445 -37.00 -18.90 16.54
C VAL A 445 -38.02 -17.87 16.11
N ALA A 446 -37.63 -16.95 15.22
CA ALA A 446 -38.54 -16.00 14.63
C ALA A 446 -39.25 -16.58 13.39
N ARG A 447 -40.51 -16.20 13.19
CA ARG A 447 -41.25 -16.53 11.98
C ARG A 447 -41.58 -15.23 11.24
N PRO A 448 -41.10 -15.06 9.99
CA PRO A 448 -41.49 -13.91 9.19
C PRO A 448 -43.03 -13.94 8.98
N ASP A 449 -43.71 -12.88 9.26
CA ASP A 449 -45.11 -12.72 8.88
C ASP A 449 -45.23 -12.65 7.38
N ILE A 450 -45.71 -13.73 6.75
CA ILE A 450 -45.84 -13.88 5.30
C ILE A 450 -46.71 -12.79 4.69
N ASN A 451 -47.58 -12.15 5.48
CA ASN A 451 -48.50 -11.12 5.04
C ASN A 451 -47.92 -9.70 5.03
N SER A 452 -46.78 -9.44 5.63
CA SER A 452 -46.19 -8.09 5.65
C SER A 452 -45.39 -7.75 4.39
N PHE A 453 -45.13 -8.70 3.50
CA PHE A 453 -44.38 -8.51 2.26
C PHE A 453 -45.19 -8.34 0.98
N CYS A 454 -46.55 -8.35 1.09
CA CYS A 454 -47.45 -8.01 -0.01
C CYS A 454 -47.88 -6.56 0.06
N GLY A 455 -46.97 -5.61 -0.06
CA GLY A 455 -47.23 -4.27 -0.53
C GLY A 455 -47.55 -4.32 -2.01
N GLU A 456 -48.74 -3.97 -2.39
CA GLU A 456 -49.39 -3.87 -3.69
C GLU A 456 -48.40 -3.65 -4.88
N SER A 457 -48.10 -4.73 -5.63
CA SER A 457 -47.97 -4.73 -7.07
C SER A 457 -47.86 -6.18 -7.56
N PRO A 458 -48.65 -6.64 -8.55
CA PRO A 458 -48.61 -8.01 -9.03
C PRO A 458 -47.39 -8.17 -9.93
N CYS A 459 -46.30 -8.69 -9.39
CA CYS A 459 -45.19 -9.21 -10.19
C CYS A 459 -45.55 -10.60 -10.69
N THR A 460 -46.23 -10.65 -11.82
CA THR A 460 -46.29 -11.81 -12.73
C THR A 460 -44.93 -11.89 -13.45
N TYR A 461 -43.94 -12.56 -12.82
CA TYR A 461 -42.80 -13.12 -13.53
C TYR A 461 -42.36 -14.39 -12.82
N VAL A 462 -42.85 -15.51 -13.34
CA VAL A 462 -42.31 -16.84 -13.03
C VAL A 462 -41.34 -17.19 -14.16
N PRO A 463 -40.05 -17.31 -13.89
CA PRO A 463 -39.13 -17.85 -14.91
C PRO A 463 -39.34 -19.37 -14.96
N GLU A 464 -39.74 -19.89 -16.12
CA GLU A 464 -39.90 -21.32 -16.44
C GLU A 464 -38.58 -22.10 -16.55
N SER A 465 -37.52 -21.75 -15.93
CA SER A 465 -36.20 -22.44 -16.10
C SER A 465 -35.62 -23.06 -14.84
N TRP A 466 -36.46 -23.51 -13.91
CA TRP A 466 -35.98 -24.16 -12.66
C TRP A 466 -36.45 -25.62 -12.53
N ASN A 467 -36.85 -26.26 -13.64
CA ASN A 467 -37.03 -27.70 -13.70
C ASN A 467 -36.07 -28.25 -14.77
N ASN A 468 -34.82 -28.48 -14.38
CA ASN A 468 -33.98 -29.58 -14.90
C ASN A 468 -32.76 -29.69 -13.98
#